data_a7855f0e04584a410e7dd203d3afd5fe
#
_entry.id   a7855f0e04584a410e7dd203d3afd5fe
#
_cell.length_a   1.000
_cell.length_b   1.000
_cell.length_c   1.000
_cell.angle_alpha   90.00
_cell.angle_beta   90.00
_cell.angle_gamma   90.00
#
_symmetry.space_group_name_H-M   'P 1'
#
loop_
_entity.id
_entity.type
_entity.pdbx_description
1 polymer ?
#
loop_
_entity_poly.entity_id
_entity_poly.type
_entity_poly.pdbx_seq_one_letter_code
_entity_poly.pdbx_strand_id
1 'polypeptide(L)'
;HIVSAKTIYGGTYNLLEHTLPAYGVTTTFVDPADLSNFEKAIQENTKAVYIETLGNPNSNIIDIEAVAEIAHRHKIPLIIDNTFGTPYLIRPIEHGADIVVHSATKFIGGHGTSLGGVIVDGGKFDWAASGKFPQLTEPEPCYHGIRFTEAAGAAAYVTRIRAILLRDTGATISPFNAFILLQGLETL
;
A
#
# COMPACT_ATOMS: atom_id res chain seq x y z
N HIS A 1 -0.11 -13.90 2.96
CA HIS A 1 1.14 -13.53 3.62
C HIS A 1 1.67 -12.19 3.08
N ILE A 2 2.30 -11.39 3.95
CA ILE A 2 2.96 -10.11 3.65
C ILE A 2 4.41 -10.20 4.11
N VAL A 3 5.35 -9.65 3.34
CA VAL A 3 6.73 -9.40 3.80
C VAL A 3 6.84 -7.91 4.10
N SER A 4 7.23 -7.55 5.32
CA SER A 4 7.32 -6.14 5.74
C SER A 4 8.71 -5.82 6.28
N ALA A 5 9.21 -4.61 6.01
CA ALA A 5 10.32 -4.10 6.80
C ALA A 5 9.91 -4.01 8.27
N LYS A 6 10.87 -4.27 9.18
CA LYS A 6 10.62 -4.14 10.63
C LYS A 6 10.58 -2.69 11.11
N THR A 7 11.14 -1.77 10.32
CA THR A 7 11.21 -0.33 10.62
C THR A 7 10.03 0.39 10.00
N ILE A 8 8.84 0.14 10.55
CA ILE A 8 7.58 0.75 10.13
C ILE A 8 6.84 1.37 11.32
N TYR A 9 5.87 2.21 11.05
CA TYR A 9 5.03 2.84 12.07
C TYR A 9 4.40 1.81 13.01
N GLY A 10 4.46 2.08 14.32
CA GLY A 10 3.99 1.14 15.34
C GLY A 10 2.53 0.74 15.20
N GLY A 11 1.66 1.61 14.70
CA GLY A 11 0.26 1.27 14.42
C GLY A 11 0.13 0.27 13.27
N THR A 12 0.93 0.41 12.21
CA THR A 12 0.98 -0.54 11.11
C THR A 12 1.59 -1.87 11.57
N TYR A 13 2.65 -1.82 12.38
CA TYR A 13 3.22 -3.02 12.99
C TYR A 13 2.16 -3.79 13.79
N ASN A 14 1.44 -3.12 14.69
CA ASN A 14 0.38 -3.74 15.48
C ASN A 14 -0.75 -4.31 14.62
N LEU A 15 -1.13 -3.61 13.56
CA LEU A 15 -2.11 -4.11 12.60
C LEU A 15 -1.65 -5.42 11.97
N LEU A 16 -0.43 -5.46 11.45
CA LEU A 16 0.13 -6.60 10.73
C LEU A 16 0.45 -7.77 11.66
N GLU A 17 0.97 -7.52 12.87
CA GLU A 17 1.43 -8.56 13.79
C GLU A 17 0.31 -9.12 14.66
N HIS A 18 -0.64 -8.29 15.09
CA HIS A 18 -1.61 -8.70 16.10
C HIS A 18 -3.06 -8.73 15.61
N THR A 19 -3.45 -7.81 14.74
CA THR A 19 -4.85 -7.70 14.31
C THR A 19 -5.14 -8.59 13.12
N LEU A 20 -4.36 -8.51 12.06
CA LEU A 20 -4.62 -9.23 10.82
C LEU A 20 -4.49 -10.76 10.91
N PRO A 21 -3.68 -11.36 11.82
CA PRO A 21 -3.67 -12.81 11.99
C PRO A 21 -5.03 -13.39 12.35
N ALA A 22 -5.88 -12.66 13.08
CA ALA A 22 -7.26 -13.08 13.35
C ALA A 22 -8.12 -13.22 12.08
N TYR A 23 -7.71 -12.59 10.99
CA TYR A 23 -8.36 -12.66 9.67
C TYR A 23 -7.60 -13.53 8.67
N GLY A 24 -6.62 -14.33 9.15
CA GLY A 24 -5.85 -15.26 8.33
C GLY A 24 -4.72 -14.60 7.51
N VAL A 25 -4.38 -13.34 7.78
CA VAL A 25 -3.25 -12.66 7.14
C VAL A 25 -2.03 -12.73 8.07
N THR A 26 -0.95 -13.30 7.58
CA THR A 26 0.33 -13.42 8.31
C THR A 26 1.39 -12.49 7.73
N THR A 27 2.34 -12.09 8.57
CA THR A 27 3.43 -11.19 8.15
C THR A 27 4.78 -11.70 8.63
N THR A 28 5.78 -11.61 7.77
CA THR A 28 7.19 -11.78 8.15
C THR A 28 7.87 -10.41 8.12
N PHE A 29 8.38 -9.99 9.28
CA PHE A 29 9.15 -8.75 9.41
C PHE A 29 10.63 -9.01 9.18
N VAL A 30 11.26 -8.19 8.33
CA VAL A 30 12.66 -8.34 7.95
C VAL A 30 13.47 -7.09 8.28
N ASP A 31 14.77 -7.29 8.47
CA ASP A 31 15.71 -6.18 8.58
C ASP A 31 15.98 -5.61 7.19
N PRO A 32 15.62 -4.36 6.92
CA PRO A 32 15.81 -3.76 5.61
C PRO A 32 17.28 -3.36 5.33
N ALA A 33 18.18 -3.46 6.30
CA ALA A 33 19.60 -3.19 6.11
C ALA A 33 20.27 -4.20 5.17
N ASP A 34 19.73 -5.41 5.08
CA ASP A 34 20.12 -6.42 4.10
C ASP A 34 18.92 -6.79 3.24
N LEU A 35 18.92 -6.32 1.99
CA LEU A 35 17.82 -6.53 1.05
C LEU A 35 17.57 -8.01 0.73
N SER A 36 18.58 -8.88 0.88
CA SER A 36 18.39 -10.32 0.71
C SER A 36 17.38 -10.92 1.70
N ASN A 37 17.12 -10.23 2.81
CA ASN A 37 16.11 -10.68 3.78
C ASN A 37 14.69 -10.63 3.21
N PHE A 38 14.38 -9.67 2.32
CA PHE A 38 13.10 -9.65 1.63
C PHE A 38 12.93 -10.89 0.74
N GLU A 39 13.94 -11.19 -0.08
CA GLU A 39 13.94 -12.38 -0.95
C GLU A 39 13.73 -13.68 -0.15
N LYS A 40 14.46 -13.85 0.94
CA LYS A 40 14.39 -15.06 1.80
C LYS A 40 13.05 -15.22 2.51
N ALA A 41 12.34 -14.10 2.78
CA ALA A 41 11.08 -14.12 3.50
C ALA A 41 9.86 -14.35 2.58
N ILE A 42 10.00 -14.21 1.26
CA ILE A 42 8.92 -14.42 0.31
C ILE A 42 8.55 -15.90 0.27
N GLN A 43 7.27 -16.19 0.39
CA GLN A 43 6.64 -17.50 0.35
C GLN A 43 5.70 -17.61 -0.86
N GLU A 44 5.26 -18.80 -1.19
CA GLU A 44 4.32 -19.02 -2.31
C GLU A 44 3.04 -18.19 -2.17
N ASN A 45 2.49 -18.11 -0.96
CA ASN A 45 1.29 -17.34 -0.65
C ASN A 45 1.53 -15.86 -0.36
N THR A 46 2.77 -15.34 -0.52
CA THR A 46 3.04 -13.90 -0.34
C THR A 46 2.30 -13.09 -1.39
N LYS A 47 1.63 -12.02 -0.92
CA LYS A 47 0.80 -11.14 -1.76
C LYS A 47 1.36 -9.74 -1.93
N ALA A 48 2.26 -9.29 -1.04
CA ALA A 48 2.85 -7.96 -1.12
C ALA A 48 4.15 -7.88 -0.32
N VAL A 49 5.00 -6.94 -0.73
CA VAL A 49 6.07 -6.39 0.11
C VAL A 49 5.61 -5.01 0.59
N TYR A 50 5.85 -4.72 1.88
CA TYR A 50 5.49 -3.44 2.50
C TYR A 50 6.71 -2.79 3.15
N ILE A 51 6.97 -1.52 2.85
CA ILE A 51 8.04 -0.72 3.45
C ILE A 51 7.56 0.71 3.71
N GLU A 52 8.33 1.48 4.48
CA GLU A 52 8.20 2.93 4.55
C GLU A 52 9.36 3.61 3.82
N THR A 53 9.11 4.74 3.19
CA THR A 53 10.15 5.54 2.52
C THR A 53 11.27 5.95 3.49
N LEU A 54 10.87 6.36 4.70
CA LEU A 54 11.74 6.64 5.83
C LEU A 54 11.32 5.74 6.98
N GLY A 55 12.18 4.80 7.37
CA GLY A 55 11.88 3.82 8.40
C GLY A 55 11.59 4.46 9.75
N ASN A 56 10.61 3.92 10.46
CA ASN A 56 10.16 4.42 11.75
C ASN A 56 10.58 3.45 12.89
N PRO A 57 11.28 3.90 13.94
CA PRO A 57 11.68 5.29 14.23
C PRO A 57 13.08 5.69 13.72
N ASN A 58 13.79 4.79 13.05
CA ASN A 58 15.23 4.92 12.82
C ASN A 58 15.61 5.87 11.67
N SER A 59 14.63 6.37 10.90
CA SER A 59 14.83 7.21 9.72
C SER A 59 15.77 6.60 8.67
N ASN A 60 15.90 5.28 8.66
CA ASN A 60 16.70 4.58 7.65
C ASN A 60 16.01 4.68 6.28
N ILE A 61 16.83 4.88 5.26
CA ILE A 61 16.39 4.92 3.86
C ILE A 61 16.58 3.53 3.28
N ILE A 62 15.56 3.05 2.55
CA ILE A 62 15.58 1.76 1.87
C ILE A 62 15.68 2.02 0.37
N ASP A 63 16.48 1.24 -0.34
CA ASP A 63 16.55 1.27 -1.80
C ASP A 63 15.24 0.73 -2.39
N ILE A 64 14.38 1.66 -2.82
CA ILE A 64 13.03 1.36 -3.32
C ILE A 64 13.13 0.52 -4.60
N GLU A 65 14.02 0.88 -5.52
CA GLU A 65 14.15 0.22 -6.82
C GLU A 65 14.58 -1.24 -6.63
N ALA A 66 15.56 -1.48 -5.77
CA ALA A 66 16.02 -2.83 -5.49
C ALA A 66 14.95 -3.70 -4.80
N VAL A 67 14.15 -3.13 -3.88
CA VAL A 67 13.04 -3.87 -3.25
C VAL A 67 11.91 -4.12 -4.25
N ALA A 68 11.62 -3.14 -5.14
CA ALA A 68 10.65 -3.31 -6.22
C ALA A 68 11.03 -4.45 -7.16
N GLU A 69 12.31 -4.54 -7.56
CA GLU A 69 12.83 -5.63 -8.38
C GLU A 69 12.64 -6.99 -7.71
N ILE A 70 12.88 -7.07 -6.39
CA ILE A 70 12.63 -8.31 -5.63
C ILE A 70 11.14 -8.67 -5.69
N ALA A 71 10.26 -7.75 -5.36
CA ALA A 71 8.81 -7.98 -5.36
C ALA A 71 8.31 -8.42 -6.75
N HIS A 72 8.74 -7.72 -7.80
CA HIS A 72 8.29 -7.98 -9.17
C HIS A 72 8.79 -9.31 -9.72
N ARG A 73 10.01 -9.78 -9.37
CA ARG A 73 10.46 -11.14 -9.71
C ARG A 73 9.52 -12.22 -9.18
N HIS A 74 8.90 -11.97 -8.03
CA HIS A 74 7.91 -12.87 -7.43
C HIS A 74 6.47 -12.57 -7.82
N LYS A 75 6.26 -11.63 -8.77
CA LYS A 75 4.94 -11.22 -9.27
C LYS A 75 4.02 -10.72 -8.16
N ILE A 76 4.56 -9.98 -7.21
CA ILE A 76 3.82 -9.32 -6.12
C ILE A 76 4.10 -7.83 -6.12
N PRO A 77 3.13 -6.98 -5.72
CA PRO A 77 3.33 -5.54 -5.68
C PRO A 77 4.20 -5.11 -4.50
N LEU A 78 4.92 -4.00 -4.70
CA LEU A 78 5.54 -3.22 -3.63
C LEU A 78 4.59 -2.12 -3.19
N ILE A 79 4.26 -2.11 -1.90
CA ILE A 79 3.45 -1.09 -1.23
C ILE A 79 4.36 -0.25 -0.34
N ILE A 80 4.29 1.07 -0.47
CA ILE A 80 5.13 1.99 0.30
C ILE A 80 4.27 2.99 1.06
N ASP A 81 4.49 3.08 2.36
CA ASP A 81 4.02 4.22 3.15
C ASP A 81 5.00 5.39 2.96
N ASN A 82 4.52 6.42 2.27
CA ASN A 82 5.29 7.61 1.97
C ASN A 82 4.83 8.82 2.82
N THR A 83 4.33 8.55 4.01
CA THR A 83 3.83 9.61 4.90
C THR A 83 4.88 10.65 5.21
N PHE A 84 6.12 10.23 5.52
CA PHE A 84 7.22 11.15 5.85
C PHE A 84 7.92 11.73 4.61
N GLY A 85 8.02 10.96 3.53
CA GLY A 85 8.60 11.46 2.27
C GLY A 85 7.72 12.49 1.60
N THR A 86 6.41 12.38 1.76
CA THR A 86 5.38 13.20 1.09
C THR A 86 5.46 13.12 -0.45
N PRO A 87 4.42 13.49 -1.19
CA PRO A 87 4.49 13.52 -2.64
C PRO A 87 5.40 14.65 -3.18
N TYR A 88 5.84 15.57 -2.30
CA TYR A 88 6.73 16.65 -2.66
C TYR A 88 8.20 16.20 -2.69
N LEU A 89 8.68 15.53 -1.63
CA LEU A 89 10.09 15.14 -1.53
C LEU A 89 10.43 13.92 -2.39
N ILE A 90 9.52 12.96 -2.47
CA ILE A 90 9.72 11.75 -3.27
C ILE A 90 8.39 11.15 -3.72
N ARG A 91 8.39 10.63 -4.95
CA ARG A 91 7.26 9.92 -5.55
C ARG A 91 7.66 8.46 -5.81
N PRO A 92 7.42 7.54 -4.85
CA PRO A 92 7.91 6.17 -4.94
C PRO A 92 7.46 5.40 -6.18
N ILE A 93 6.33 5.78 -6.80
CA ILE A 93 5.86 5.19 -8.07
C ILE A 93 6.85 5.43 -9.21
N GLU A 94 7.60 6.52 -9.18
CA GLU A 94 8.66 6.80 -10.17
C GLU A 94 9.89 5.92 -9.95
N HIS A 95 9.99 5.28 -8.78
CA HIS A 95 11.06 4.38 -8.36
C HIS A 95 10.64 2.90 -8.25
N GLY A 96 9.53 2.52 -8.88
CA GLY A 96 9.12 1.13 -8.97
C GLY A 96 8.07 0.67 -7.96
N ALA A 97 7.63 1.53 -7.02
CA ALA A 97 6.49 1.19 -6.17
C ALA A 97 5.21 1.06 -7.01
N ASP A 98 4.36 0.10 -6.67
CA ASP A 98 3.07 -0.11 -7.34
C ASP A 98 1.96 0.65 -6.64
N ILE A 99 1.99 0.67 -5.31
CA ILE A 99 0.99 1.32 -4.48
C ILE A 99 1.70 2.17 -3.44
N VAL A 100 1.24 3.39 -3.29
CA VAL A 100 1.72 4.32 -2.26
C VAL A 100 0.58 4.69 -1.34
N VAL A 101 0.84 4.64 -0.04
CA VAL A 101 -0.11 5.10 0.98
C VAL A 101 0.46 6.29 1.73
N HIS A 102 -0.42 7.17 2.17
CA HIS A 102 -0.07 8.31 3.01
C HIS A 102 -1.05 8.42 4.17
N SER A 103 -0.56 8.61 5.37
CA SER A 103 -1.35 9.23 6.42
C SER A 103 -1.46 10.73 6.12
N ALA A 104 -2.54 11.14 5.46
CA ALA A 104 -2.77 12.55 5.15
C ALA A 104 -2.92 13.41 6.41
N THR A 105 -3.20 12.78 7.55
CA THR A 105 -3.18 13.35 8.90
C THR A 105 -1.88 14.11 9.22
N LYS A 106 -0.76 13.68 8.65
CA LYS A 106 0.58 14.18 8.95
C LYS A 106 0.93 15.38 8.06
N PHE A 107 1.95 15.26 7.24
CA PHE A 107 2.48 16.40 6.46
C PHE A 107 1.53 16.91 5.38
N ILE A 108 0.72 16.04 4.76
CA ILE A 108 -0.27 16.49 3.76
C ILE A 108 -1.27 17.47 4.39
N GLY A 109 -1.83 17.13 5.55
CA GLY A 109 -2.70 18.05 6.30
C GLY A 109 -1.95 19.17 6.99
N GLY A 110 -0.72 18.92 7.43
CA GLY A 110 0.22 19.88 7.97
C GLY A 110 -0.06 20.39 9.40
N HIS A 111 -1.26 20.15 9.95
CA HIS A 111 -1.72 20.78 11.20
C HIS A 111 -2.19 19.79 12.27
N GLY A 112 -2.34 18.50 11.93
CA GLY A 112 -2.82 17.48 12.87
C GLY A 112 -4.28 17.67 13.33
N THR A 113 -5.04 18.49 12.62
CA THR A 113 -6.42 18.84 13.00
C THR A 113 -7.45 17.89 12.41
N SER A 114 -7.06 17.04 11.45
CA SER A 114 -7.97 16.18 10.73
C SER A 114 -7.31 14.84 10.41
N LEU A 115 -8.05 13.76 10.58
CA LEU A 115 -7.61 12.42 10.20
C LEU A 115 -7.97 12.13 8.75
N GLY A 116 -7.04 11.52 8.03
CA GLY A 116 -7.28 11.05 6.67
C GLY A 116 -6.14 10.20 6.15
N GLY A 117 -6.43 9.45 5.10
CA GLY A 117 -5.46 8.63 4.39
C GLY A 117 -5.68 8.72 2.89
N VAL A 118 -4.63 8.46 2.13
CA VAL A 118 -4.66 8.42 0.67
C VAL A 118 -3.99 7.14 0.20
N ILE A 119 -4.60 6.48 -0.77
CA ILE A 119 -4.02 5.35 -1.50
C ILE A 119 -3.83 5.79 -2.95
N VAL A 120 -2.61 5.68 -3.44
CA VAL A 120 -2.24 6.00 -4.82
C VAL A 120 -1.83 4.70 -5.51
N ASP A 121 -2.52 4.35 -6.58
CA ASP A 121 -2.20 3.21 -7.44
C ASP A 121 -1.41 3.71 -8.65
N GLY A 122 -0.23 3.14 -8.89
CA GLY A 122 0.60 3.46 -10.05
C GLY A 122 0.00 3.01 -11.37
N GLY A 123 -0.97 2.11 -11.34
CA GLY A 123 -1.65 1.58 -12.52
C GLY A 123 -0.77 0.75 -13.46
N LYS A 124 0.42 0.35 -13.00
CA LYS A 124 1.40 -0.36 -13.83
C LYS A 124 1.54 -1.84 -13.49
N PHE A 125 1.13 -2.25 -12.29
CA PHE A 125 1.25 -3.65 -11.88
C PHE A 125 0.28 -4.53 -12.68
N ASP A 126 0.80 -5.59 -13.28
CA ASP A 126 -0.01 -6.54 -14.05
C ASP A 126 -0.68 -7.57 -13.12
N TRP A 127 -1.85 -7.21 -12.61
CA TRP A 127 -2.65 -8.05 -11.72
C TRP A 127 -3.02 -9.39 -12.36
N ALA A 128 -3.24 -9.42 -13.68
CA ALA A 128 -3.60 -10.64 -14.41
C ALA A 128 -2.41 -11.58 -14.57
N ALA A 129 -1.27 -11.07 -15.02
CA ALA A 129 -0.06 -11.87 -15.19
C ALA A 129 0.54 -12.35 -13.85
N SER A 130 0.23 -11.68 -12.75
CA SER A 130 0.60 -12.14 -11.41
C SER A 130 0.02 -13.51 -11.07
N GLY A 131 -1.26 -13.76 -11.41
CA GLY A 131 -1.98 -14.98 -11.06
C GLY A 131 -2.28 -15.14 -9.57
N LYS A 132 -1.92 -14.16 -8.73
CA LYS A 132 -2.06 -14.23 -7.28
C LYS A 132 -3.29 -13.49 -6.73
N PHE A 133 -4.05 -12.79 -7.58
CA PHE A 133 -5.14 -11.90 -7.17
C PHE A 133 -6.48 -12.23 -7.83
N PRO A 134 -7.07 -13.42 -7.54
CA PRO A 134 -8.33 -13.85 -8.14
C PRO A 134 -9.47 -12.84 -7.93
N GLN A 135 -9.46 -12.11 -6.82
CA GLN A 135 -10.45 -11.07 -6.53
C GLN A 135 -10.43 -9.88 -7.51
N LEU A 136 -9.41 -9.76 -8.36
CA LEU A 136 -9.34 -8.75 -9.42
C LEU A 136 -9.57 -9.35 -10.81
N THR A 137 -9.24 -10.63 -10.99
CA THR A 137 -9.20 -11.32 -12.28
C THR A 137 -10.38 -12.27 -12.53
N GLU A 138 -11.02 -12.74 -11.46
CA GLU A 138 -12.19 -13.60 -11.53
C GLU A 138 -13.49 -12.77 -11.52
N PRO A 139 -14.63 -13.35 -12.00
CA PRO A 139 -15.92 -12.68 -11.93
C PRO A 139 -16.31 -12.36 -10.48
N GLU A 140 -16.61 -11.10 -10.18
CA GLU A 140 -17.03 -10.65 -8.83
C GLU A 140 -18.56 -10.81 -8.69
N PRO A 141 -19.05 -11.79 -7.91
CA PRO A 141 -20.48 -12.05 -7.77
C PRO A 141 -21.27 -10.87 -7.19
N CYS A 142 -20.64 -10.13 -6.25
CA CYS A 142 -21.25 -8.97 -5.60
C CYS A 142 -21.31 -7.73 -6.48
N TYR A 143 -20.71 -7.78 -7.69
CA TYR A 143 -20.67 -6.65 -8.61
C TYR A 143 -20.97 -7.09 -10.05
N HIS A 144 -22.11 -7.77 -10.24
CA HIS A 144 -22.66 -8.18 -11.53
C HIS A 144 -21.75 -9.12 -12.35
N GLY A 145 -20.83 -9.84 -11.71
CA GLY A 145 -19.94 -10.79 -12.39
C GLY A 145 -18.83 -10.13 -13.21
N ILE A 146 -18.54 -8.84 -13.02
CA ILE A 146 -17.41 -8.19 -13.70
C ILE A 146 -16.08 -8.74 -13.23
N ARG A 147 -15.07 -8.68 -14.09
CA ARG A 147 -13.66 -8.81 -13.72
C ARG A 147 -13.06 -7.40 -13.69
N PHE A 148 -12.52 -7.01 -12.55
CA PHE A 148 -12.02 -5.63 -12.38
C PHE A 148 -10.88 -5.31 -13.34
N THR A 149 -10.00 -6.28 -13.65
CA THR A 149 -8.91 -6.11 -14.61
C THR A 149 -9.40 -5.85 -16.03
N GLU A 150 -10.53 -6.45 -16.44
CA GLU A 150 -11.15 -6.22 -17.76
C GLU A 150 -11.97 -4.90 -17.76
N ALA A 151 -12.73 -4.66 -16.71
CA ALA A 151 -13.66 -3.53 -16.64
C ALA A 151 -12.97 -2.18 -16.37
N ALA A 152 -11.87 -2.17 -15.65
CA ALA A 152 -11.19 -0.94 -15.21
C ALA A 152 -9.70 -0.86 -15.62
N GLY A 153 -9.14 -1.91 -16.20
CA GLY A 153 -7.76 -1.92 -16.69
C GLY A 153 -6.76 -1.49 -15.61
N ALA A 154 -5.99 -0.44 -15.89
CA ALA A 154 -4.99 0.12 -14.97
C ALA A 154 -5.57 0.58 -13.63
N ALA A 155 -6.86 0.89 -13.54
CA ALA A 155 -7.53 1.30 -12.31
C ALA A 155 -8.22 0.15 -11.56
N ALA A 156 -7.96 -1.11 -11.93
CA ALA A 156 -8.63 -2.29 -11.36
C ALA A 156 -8.58 -2.33 -9.83
N TYR A 157 -7.41 -2.08 -9.27
CA TYR A 157 -7.17 -2.13 -7.82
C TYR A 157 -8.00 -1.08 -7.06
N VAL A 158 -7.88 0.20 -7.43
CA VAL A 158 -8.62 1.27 -6.76
C VAL A 158 -10.12 1.19 -7.04
N THR A 159 -10.53 0.72 -8.21
CA THR A 159 -11.95 0.50 -8.52
C THR A 159 -12.54 -0.56 -7.60
N ARG A 160 -11.84 -1.67 -7.38
CA ARG A 160 -12.30 -2.70 -6.45
C ARG A 160 -12.36 -2.19 -5.01
N ILE A 161 -11.36 -1.44 -4.55
CA ILE A 161 -11.39 -0.83 -3.22
C ILE A 161 -12.65 0.02 -3.06
N ARG A 162 -12.98 0.86 -4.02
CA ARG A 162 -14.16 1.73 -3.97
C ARG A 162 -15.47 0.95 -4.07
N ALA A 163 -15.54 0.00 -4.99
CA ALA A 163 -16.77 -0.75 -5.27
C ALA A 163 -17.14 -1.74 -4.16
N ILE A 164 -16.14 -2.32 -3.50
CA ILE A 164 -16.34 -3.38 -2.51
C ILE A 164 -15.95 -2.89 -1.11
N LEU A 165 -14.66 -2.62 -0.86
CA LEU A 165 -14.18 -2.36 0.49
C LEU A 165 -14.72 -1.08 1.10
N LEU A 166 -14.71 0.02 0.34
CA LEU A 166 -15.28 1.30 0.80
C LEU A 166 -16.77 1.14 1.13
N ARG A 167 -17.52 0.48 0.24
CA ARG A 167 -18.95 0.23 0.42
C ARG A 167 -19.22 -0.60 1.68
N ASP A 168 -18.48 -1.68 1.86
CA ASP A 168 -18.79 -2.68 2.88
C ASP A 168 -18.25 -2.30 4.26
N THR A 169 -17.13 -1.57 4.32
CA THR A 169 -16.50 -1.14 5.58
C THR A 169 -16.83 0.30 5.98
N GLY A 170 -17.30 1.13 5.03
CA GLY A 170 -17.53 2.55 5.25
C GLY A 170 -16.25 3.36 5.51
N ALA A 171 -15.07 2.81 5.18
CA ALA A 171 -13.78 3.46 5.41
C ALA A 171 -13.54 4.58 4.39
N THR A 172 -14.32 5.66 4.50
CA THR A 172 -14.24 6.85 3.66
C THR A 172 -13.93 8.09 4.48
N ILE A 173 -13.27 9.05 3.84
CA ILE A 173 -13.01 10.35 4.47
C ILE A 173 -14.28 11.21 4.43
N SER A 174 -14.54 11.98 5.50
CA SER A 174 -15.64 12.96 5.46
C SER A 174 -15.29 14.11 4.51
N PRO A 175 -16.29 14.71 3.84
CA PRO A 175 -16.04 15.86 2.95
C PRO A 175 -15.36 17.03 3.65
N PHE A 176 -15.67 17.27 4.92
CA PHE A 176 -15.05 18.34 5.69
C PHE A 176 -13.57 18.05 5.98
N ASN A 177 -13.22 16.82 6.36
CA ASN A 177 -11.83 16.42 6.53
C ASN A 177 -11.06 16.51 5.21
N ALA A 178 -11.67 16.09 4.11
CA ALA A 178 -11.05 16.21 2.79
C ALA A 178 -10.74 17.67 2.43
N PHE A 179 -11.67 18.59 2.72
CA PHE A 179 -11.47 20.03 2.52
C PHE A 179 -10.27 20.57 3.32
N ILE A 180 -10.18 20.24 4.61
CA ILE A 180 -9.08 20.69 5.47
C ILE A 180 -7.73 20.11 4.97
N LEU A 181 -7.70 18.83 4.60
CA LEU A 181 -6.50 18.19 4.10
C LEU A 181 -6.03 18.75 2.76
N LEU A 182 -6.98 19.14 1.88
CA LEU A 182 -6.66 19.82 0.62
C LEU A 182 -6.04 21.20 0.85
N GLN A 183 -6.49 21.94 1.87
CA GLN A 183 -5.86 23.21 2.25
C GLN A 183 -4.42 23.01 2.71
N GLY A 184 -4.17 21.94 3.49
CA GLY A 184 -2.80 21.59 3.91
C GLY A 184 -1.90 21.25 2.72
N LEU A 185 -2.43 20.55 1.73
CA LEU A 185 -1.71 20.17 0.52
C LEU A 185 -1.18 21.38 -0.28
N GLU A 186 -1.89 22.51 -0.24
CA GLU A 186 -1.47 23.74 -0.93
C GLU A 186 -0.16 24.32 -0.38
N THR A 187 0.24 23.95 0.82
CA THR A 187 1.43 24.46 1.51
C THR A 187 2.49 23.40 1.75
N LEU A 188 2.31 22.20 1.22
CA LEU A 188 3.24 21.09 1.36
C LEU A 188 4.56 21.34 0.64
#